data_12b4e8314206a369e3ece166a18968ea
#
_entry.id   12b4e8314206a369e3ece166a18968ea
#
_cell.length_a   1.000
_cell.length_b   1.000
_cell.length_c   1.000
_cell.angle_alpha   90.00
_cell.angle_beta   90.00
_cell.angle_gamma   90.00
#
_symmetry.space_group_name_H-M   'P 1'
#
loop_
_entity.id
_entity.type
_entity.pdbx_description
1 polymer ?
#
loop_
_entity_poly.entity_id
_entity_poly.type
_entity_poly.pdbx_seq_one_letter_code
_entity_poly.pdbx_strand_id
1 'polypeptide(L)'
;MKKIRSCPFGYRMENGTYTVVPEERHLIEQIFTRYLDGASLQQLSIMAEETGLKFRENASSWNKNMVSRILDNSRYWDGEQYPSIVEREIAMKVADLKQSKASPRSQTPFIQKRMTCPYCGSRLRRNGKKPHRTFWDCKCCQQRLGPIPDDTLLQVVTERFLAVCLNPHMVEPAKESAESLSIQAARLTNEINQAMNQREVDPNEL
;
A
#
# COMPACT_ATOMS: atom_id res chain seq x y z
N MET A 1 13.94 18.31 20.04
CA MET A 1 12.66 17.54 19.91
C MET A 1 11.86 18.13 18.76
N LYS A 2 11.45 17.31 17.77
CA LYS A 2 10.59 17.78 16.66
C LYS A 2 9.18 17.99 17.21
N LYS A 3 8.69 19.23 17.26
CA LYS A 3 7.28 19.50 17.57
C LYS A 3 6.40 18.92 16.47
N ILE A 4 5.67 17.86 16.80
CA ILE A 4 4.64 17.30 15.92
C ILE A 4 3.39 18.14 16.18
N ARG A 5 2.80 18.73 15.14
CA ARG A 5 1.52 19.44 15.23
C ARG A 5 0.47 18.45 15.79
N SER A 6 -0.09 18.74 16.94
CA SER A 6 -1.07 17.88 17.61
C SER A 6 -2.47 18.01 17.01
N CYS A 7 -2.76 19.10 16.29
CA CYS A 7 -4.05 19.40 15.67
C CYS A 7 -4.01 19.21 14.15
N PRO A 8 -5.12 18.85 13.49
CA PRO A 8 -5.26 18.91 12.05
C PRO A 8 -5.00 20.33 11.53
N PHE A 9 -4.61 20.45 10.26
CA PHE A 9 -4.54 21.74 9.58
C PHE A 9 -5.92 22.41 9.62
N GLY A 10 -6.01 23.71 9.83
CA GLY A 10 -7.27 24.45 10.06
C GLY A 10 -7.64 24.65 11.51
N TYR A 11 -6.99 23.96 12.44
CA TYR A 11 -7.31 24.04 13.86
C TYR A 11 -6.09 24.26 14.74
N ARG A 12 -6.33 24.92 15.87
CA ARG A 12 -5.40 25.03 17.00
C ARG A 12 -6.11 24.68 18.29
N MET A 13 -5.37 24.32 19.31
CA MET A 13 -5.92 24.10 20.64
C MET A 13 -5.70 25.35 21.49
N GLU A 14 -6.79 25.89 22.02
CA GLU A 14 -6.80 27.02 22.94
C GLU A 14 -7.65 26.65 24.17
N ASN A 15 -7.08 26.78 25.35
CA ASN A 15 -7.75 26.51 26.62
C ASN A 15 -8.49 25.15 26.69
N GLY A 16 -7.89 24.09 26.07
CA GLY A 16 -8.48 22.77 26.05
C GLY A 16 -9.57 22.54 24.99
N THR A 17 -9.88 23.54 24.17
CA THR A 17 -10.85 23.46 23.07
C THR A 17 -10.19 23.68 21.71
N TYR A 18 -10.77 23.07 20.67
CA TYR A 18 -10.29 23.29 19.31
C TYR A 18 -10.94 24.53 18.72
N THR A 19 -10.11 25.48 18.28
CA THR A 19 -10.54 26.71 17.59
C THR A 19 -10.08 26.69 16.15
N VAL A 20 -10.88 27.29 15.28
CA VAL A 20 -10.57 27.39 13.84
C VAL A 20 -9.55 28.50 13.60
N VAL A 21 -8.55 28.24 12.78
CA VAL A 21 -7.59 29.24 12.31
C VAL A 21 -8.15 29.87 11.03
N PRO A 22 -8.48 31.17 11.01
CA PRO A 22 -9.23 31.77 9.89
C PRO A 22 -8.54 31.64 8.53
N GLU A 23 -7.21 31.85 8.48
CA GLU A 23 -6.44 31.76 7.24
C GLU A 23 -6.40 30.33 6.68
N GLU A 24 -6.18 29.35 7.56
CA GLU A 24 -6.18 27.93 7.19
C GLU A 24 -7.58 27.44 6.81
N ARG A 25 -8.63 27.94 7.48
CA ARG A 25 -10.04 27.69 7.14
C ARG A 25 -10.32 28.11 5.70
N HIS A 26 -9.98 29.34 5.35
CA HIS A 26 -10.21 29.87 4.01
C HIS A 26 -9.55 29.00 2.93
N LEU A 27 -8.31 28.56 3.17
CA LEU A 27 -7.63 27.65 2.25
C LEU A 27 -8.33 26.30 2.13
N ILE A 28 -8.84 25.73 3.25
CA ILE A 28 -9.60 24.46 3.22
C ILE A 28 -10.87 24.64 2.38
N GLU A 29 -11.65 25.68 2.61
CA GLU A 29 -12.86 25.98 1.84
C GLU A 29 -12.56 26.13 0.34
N GLN A 30 -11.49 26.83 -0.02
CA GLN A 30 -11.04 26.94 -1.41
C GLN A 30 -10.64 25.58 -2.02
N ILE A 31 -9.95 24.73 -1.27
CA ILE A 31 -9.56 23.38 -1.73
C ILE A 31 -10.81 22.57 -2.08
N PHE A 32 -11.81 22.55 -1.21
CA PHE A 32 -13.05 21.81 -1.45
C PHE A 32 -13.83 22.36 -2.65
N THR A 33 -14.04 23.67 -2.72
CA THR A 33 -14.78 24.32 -3.81
C THR A 33 -14.10 24.11 -5.16
N ARG A 34 -12.80 24.41 -5.27
CA ARG A 34 -12.08 24.27 -6.53
C ARG A 34 -11.92 22.80 -6.96
N TYR A 35 -11.91 21.86 -6.02
CA TYR A 35 -11.91 20.43 -6.37
C TYR A 35 -13.23 20.02 -7.04
N LEU A 36 -14.38 20.54 -6.57
CA LEU A 36 -15.68 20.37 -7.20
C LEU A 36 -15.73 21.02 -8.58
N ASP A 37 -15.10 22.17 -8.76
CA ASP A 37 -14.96 22.87 -10.05
C ASP A 37 -14.03 22.14 -11.05
N GLY A 38 -13.46 20.99 -10.64
CA GLY A 38 -12.67 20.14 -11.51
C GLY A 38 -11.16 20.30 -11.39
N ALA A 39 -10.65 21.11 -10.48
CA ALA A 39 -9.21 21.26 -10.27
C ALA A 39 -8.56 19.92 -9.87
N SER A 40 -7.36 19.67 -10.39
CA SER A 40 -6.58 18.51 -10.02
C SER A 40 -5.90 18.69 -8.67
N LEU A 41 -5.57 17.59 -7.97
CA LEU A 41 -4.83 17.64 -6.70
C LEU A 41 -3.47 18.36 -6.84
N GLN A 42 -2.87 18.32 -8.03
CA GLN A 42 -1.60 19.01 -8.30
C GLN A 42 -1.80 20.52 -8.39
N GLN A 43 -2.83 20.99 -9.10
CA GLN A 43 -3.16 22.42 -9.19
C GLN A 43 -3.50 22.97 -7.80
N LEU A 44 -4.27 22.23 -7.00
CA LEU A 44 -4.59 22.62 -5.63
C LEU A 44 -3.37 22.67 -4.71
N SER A 45 -2.37 21.79 -4.93
CA SER A 45 -1.14 21.86 -4.15
C SER A 45 -0.29 23.07 -4.50
N ILE A 46 -0.28 23.51 -5.77
CA ILE A 46 0.40 24.73 -6.20
C ILE A 46 -0.30 25.96 -5.61
N MET A 47 -1.62 26.03 -5.71
CA MET A 47 -2.41 27.08 -5.09
C MET A 47 -2.17 27.21 -3.58
N ALA A 48 -2.12 26.07 -2.88
CA ALA A 48 -1.86 26.07 -1.45
C ALA A 48 -0.44 26.53 -1.11
N GLU A 49 0.56 26.21 -1.95
CA GLU A 49 1.93 26.70 -1.82
C GLU A 49 2.01 28.24 -1.96
N GLU A 50 1.27 28.82 -2.90
CA GLU A 50 1.21 30.25 -3.17
C GLU A 50 0.66 31.06 -2.00
N THR A 51 -0.13 30.46 -1.11
CA THR A 51 -0.63 31.14 0.11
C THR A 51 0.45 31.36 1.17
N GLY A 52 1.60 30.69 1.06
CA GLY A 52 2.66 30.72 2.06
C GLY A 52 2.34 29.97 3.37
N LEU A 53 1.12 29.43 3.52
CA LEU A 53 0.73 28.65 4.68
C LEU A 53 1.42 27.28 4.66
N LYS A 54 1.95 26.84 5.80
CA LYS A 54 2.61 25.54 5.92
C LYS A 54 1.64 24.49 6.45
N PHE A 55 1.48 23.39 5.72
CA PHE A 55 0.65 22.26 6.18
C PHE A 55 1.16 21.67 7.52
N ARG A 56 2.49 21.68 7.73
CA ARG A 56 3.17 21.35 8.99
C ARG A 56 4.41 22.23 9.13
N GLU A 57 4.83 22.53 10.36
CA GLU A 57 6.02 23.33 10.64
C GLU A 57 7.28 22.86 9.90
N ASN A 58 7.42 21.55 9.70
CA ASN A 58 8.57 20.93 9.04
C ASN A 58 8.31 20.57 7.56
N ALA A 59 7.19 20.96 6.98
CA ALA A 59 6.92 20.71 5.57
C ALA A 59 7.60 21.79 4.73
N SER A 60 8.47 21.38 3.81
CA SER A 60 9.16 22.30 2.90
C SER A 60 8.24 22.81 1.81
N SER A 61 7.23 22.03 1.39
CA SER A 61 6.31 22.36 0.32
C SER A 61 5.01 21.57 0.41
N TRP A 62 3.99 22.06 -0.25
CA TRP A 62 2.74 21.35 -0.45
C TRP A 62 2.87 20.27 -1.52
N ASN A 63 2.09 19.21 -1.37
CA ASN A 63 2.00 18.15 -2.38
C ASN A 63 0.59 17.60 -2.47
N LYS A 64 0.31 16.89 -3.56
CA LYS A 64 -1.00 16.29 -3.84
C LYS A 64 -1.53 15.36 -2.73
N ASN A 65 -0.64 14.73 -1.95
CA ASN A 65 -1.06 13.85 -0.87
C ASN A 65 -1.56 14.63 0.35
N MET A 66 -1.02 15.83 0.60
CA MET A 66 -1.51 16.73 1.66
C MET A 66 -2.92 17.23 1.30
N VAL A 67 -3.13 17.67 0.07
CA VAL A 67 -4.45 18.07 -0.44
C VAL A 67 -5.44 16.88 -0.36
N SER A 68 -5.03 15.69 -0.79
CA SER A 68 -5.88 14.51 -0.68
C SER A 68 -6.29 14.19 0.76
N ARG A 69 -5.37 14.36 1.73
CA ARG A 69 -5.68 14.17 3.15
C ARG A 69 -6.63 15.22 3.72
N ILE A 70 -6.58 16.47 3.23
CA ILE A 70 -7.57 17.49 3.58
C ILE A 70 -8.95 17.07 3.10
N LEU A 71 -9.08 16.68 1.83
CA LEU A 71 -10.35 16.26 1.24
C LEU A 71 -10.93 14.98 1.89
N ASP A 72 -10.09 14.12 2.47
CA ASP A 72 -10.50 12.87 3.12
C ASP A 72 -10.77 13.00 4.63
N ASN A 73 -10.52 14.15 5.22
CA ASN A 73 -10.58 14.31 6.68
C ASN A 73 -11.99 14.71 7.14
N SER A 74 -12.71 13.77 7.76
CA SER A 74 -14.08 13.98 8.26
C SER A 74 -14.21 15.10 9.29
N ARG A 75 -13.13 15.40 10.02
CA ARG A 75 -13.12 16.44 11.06
C ARG A 75 -13.50 17.84 10.57
N TYR A 76 -13.42 18.09 9.25
CA TYR A 76 -13.80 19.37 8.68
C TYR A 76 -15.32 19.55 8.51
N TRP A 77 -16.09 18.46 8.60
CA TRP A 77 -17.54 18.51 8.34
C TRP A 77 -18.40 17.68 9.32
N ASP A 78 -17.82 16.84 10.19
CA ASP A 78 -18.59 16.04 11.15
C ASP A 78 -19.12 16.87 12.32
N GLY A 79 -18.41 17.90 12.74
CA GLY A 79 -18.82 18.80 13.82
C GLY A 79 -18.79 18.18 15.22
N GLU A 80 -18.32 16.94 15.40
CA GLU A 80 -18.34 16.27 16.70
C GLU A 80 -17.31 16.83 17.68
N GLN A 81 -16.03 16.72 17.34
CA GLN A 81 -14.92 17.15 18.19
C GLN A 81 -14.32 18.49 17.74
N TYR A 82 -14.47 18.81 16.46
CA TYR A 82 -13.93 19.99 15.83
C TYR A 82 -15.04 20.86 15.25
N PRO A 83 -14.99 22.20 15.38
CA PRO A 83 -15.95 23.08 14.71
C PRO A 83 -15.93 22.82 13.20
N SER A 84 -17.10 22.67 12.58
CA SER A 84 -17.19 22.46 11.13
C SER A 84 -16.61 23.62 10.34
N ILE A 85 -15.80 23.31 9.35
CA ILE A 85 -15.24 24.28 8.39
C ILE A 85 -15.99 24.19 7.06
N VAL A 86 -16.39 23.00 6.65
CA VAL A 86 -17.04 22.73 5.37
C VAL A 86 -18.42 22.12 5.63
N GLU A 87 -19.38 22.48 4.81
CA GLU A 87 -20.71 21.87 4.85
C GLU A 87 -20.65 20.38 4.47
N ARG A 88 -21.40 19.55 5.18
CA ARG A 88 -21.44 18.11 4.96
C ARG A 88 -21.79 17.74 3.52
N GLU A 89 -22.73 18.48 2.91
CA GLU A 89 -23.13 18.24 1.52
C GLU A 89 -21.98 18.45 0.53
N ILE A 90 -21.17 19.48 0.74
CA ILE A 90 -19.98 19.76 -0.08
C ILE A 90 -18.97 18.62 0.07
N ALA A 91 -18.71 18.19 1.30
CA ALA A 91 -17.80 17.09 1.57
C ALA A 91 -18.25 15.76 0.93
N MET A 92 -19.54 15.47 0.97
CA MET A 92 -20.10 14.28 0.30
C MET A 92 -19.95 14.34 -1.22
N LYS A 93 -20.27 15.47 -1.85
CA LYS A 93 -20.05 15.67 -3.30
C LYS A 93 -18.58 15.48 -3.69
N VAL A 94 -17.66 15.97 -2.87
CA VAL A 94 -16.21 15.78 -3.07
C VAL A 94 -15.83 14.30 -2.97
N ALA A 95 -16.36 13.58 -1.99
CA ALA A 95 -16.10 12.14 -1.82
C ALA A 95 -16.59 11.33 -3.04
N ASP A 96 -17.82 11.60 -3.53
CA ASP A 96 -18.39 10.96 -4.71
C ASP A 96 -17.56 11.25 -5.96
N LEU A 97 -17.18 12.51 -6.17
CA LEU A 97 -16.33 12.92 -7.28
C LEU A 97 -14.94 12.24 -7.22
N LYS A 98 -14.39 12.11 -6.02
CA LYS A 98 -13.10 11.44 -5.81
C LYS A 98 -13.20 9.95 -6.08
N GLN A 99 -14.30 9.31 -5.68
CA GLN A 99 -14.57 7.90 -5.94
C GLN A 99 -14.77 7.65 -7.45
N SER A 100 -15.49 8.53 -8.16
CA SER A 100 -15.67 8.42 -9.63
C SER A 100 -14.35 8.58 -10.40
N LYS A 101 -13.45 9.43 -9.93
CA LYS A 101 -12.10 9.61 -10.49
C LYS A 101 -11.11 8.51 -10.09
N ALA A 102 -11.42 7.71 -9.07
CA ALA A 102 -10.56 6.61 -8.66
C ALA A 102 -10.48 5.57 -9.79
N SER A 103 -9.26 5.24 -10.21
CA SER A 103 -9.08 4.12 -11.13
C SER A 103 -9.59 2.83 -10.47
N PRO A 104 -10.35 1.99 -11.19
CA PRO A 104 -10.83 0.74 -10.64
C PRO A 104 -9.64 -0.04 -10.05
N ARG A 105 -9.76 -0.42 -8.79
CA ARG A 105 -8.75 -1.26 -8.15
C ARG A 105 -8.68 -2.56 -8.93
N SER A 106 -7.48 -2.99 -9.26
CA SER A 106 -7.30 -4.31 -9.87
C SER A 106 -8.05 -5.36 -9.05
N GLN A 107 -8.83 -6.20 -9.73
CA GLN A 107 -9.53 -7.34 -9.12
C GLN A 107 -8.57 -8.45 -8.67
N THR A 108 -7.30 -8.32 -9.03
CA THR A 108 -6.27 -9.36 -8.82
C THR A 108 -5.10 -8.95 -7.91
N PRO A 109 -5.30 -8.22 -6.79
CA PRO A 109 -4.17 -7.74 -5.97
C PRO A 109 -3.38 -8.88 -5.34
N PHE A 110 -4.00 -10.04 -5.07
CA PHE A 110 -3.35 -11.24 -4.52
C PHE A 110 -2.46 -11.93 -5.56
N ILE A 111 -2.87 -11.96 -6.84
CA ILE A 111 -2.08 -12.52 -7.94
C ILE A 111 -0.87 -11.61 -8.21
N GLN A 112 -1.06 -10.29 -8.24
CA GLN A 112 0.02 -9.34 -8.49
C GLN A 112 1.20 -9.49 -7.53
N LYS A 113 0.93 -9.86 -6.30
CA LYS A 113 1.98 -10.09 -5.30
C LYS A 113 2.83 -11.34 -5.58
N ARG A 114 2.34 -12.26 -6.41
CA ARG A 114 2.96 -13.56 -6.68
C ARG A 114 3.49 -13.70 -8.11
N MET A 115 3.24 -12.70 -8.97
CA MET A 115 3.75 -12.69 -10.34
C MET A 115 5.26 -12.48 -10.37
N THR A 116 5.98 -13.42 -10.95
CA THR A 116 7.42 -13.37 -11.12
C THR A 116 7.81 -13.33 -12.60
N CYS A 117 8.94 -12.73 -12.90
CA CYS A 117 9.48 -12.66 -14.25
C CYS A 117 10.00 -14.04 -14.67
N PRO A 118 9.59 -14.57 -15.84
CA PRO A 118 10.07 -15.85 -16.33
C PRO A 118 11.55 -15.86 -16.70
N TYR A 119 12.16 -14.70 -16.89
CA TYR A 119 13.57 -14.59 -17.30
C TYR A 119 14.54 -14.47 -16.11
N CYS A 120 14.15 -13.76 -15.04
CA CYS A 120 15.06 -13.48 -13.94
C CYS A 120 14.46 -13.76 -12.53
N GLY A 121 13.26 -14.29 -12.45
CA GLY A 121 12.60 -14.63 -11.19
C GLY A 121 12.15 -13.42 -10.34
N SER A 122 12.55 -12.19 -10.71
CA SER A 122 12.18 -10.98 -9.96
C SER A 122 10.69 -10.68 -10.07
N ARG A 123 10.16 -10.00 -9.06
CA ARG A 123 8.75 -9.65 -9.01
C ARG A 123 8.33 -8.70 -10.12
N LEU A 124 7.26 -9.04 -10.82
CA LEU A 124 6.65 -8.19 -11.84
C LEU A 124 5.81 -7.07 -11.22
N ARG A 125 5.73 -5.94 -11.92
CA ARG A 125 4.85 -4.82 -11.58
C ARG A 125 3.77 -4.67 -12.63
N ARG A 126 2.55 -4.59 -12.17
CA ARG A 126 1.41 -4.31 -13.04
C ARG A 126 1.48 -2.86 -13.54
N ASN A 127 1.40 -2.69 -14.83
CA ASN A 127 1.38 -1.40 -15.51
C ASN A 127 0.18 -1.37 -16.47
N GLY A 128 -0.81 -0.58 -16.16
CA GLY A 128 -2.01 -0.41 -16.97
C GLY A 128 -3.13 0.24 -16.16
N LYS A 129 -3.72 1.28 -16.74
CA LYS A 129 -4.88 1.98 -16.17
C LYS A 129 -6.21 1.30 -16.57
N LYS A 130 -6.20 0.52 -17.66
CA LYS A 130 -7.38 -0.17 -18.19
C LYS A 130 -7.24 -1.68 -17.98
N PRO A 131 -8.27 -2.38 -17.49
CA PRO A 131 -8.20 -3.81 -17.21
C PRO A 131 -7.85 -4.64 -18.46
N HIS A 132 -8.31 -4.22 -19.65
CA HIS A 132 -8.07 -4.93 -20.92
C HIS A 132 -6.68 -4.70 -21.52
N ARG A 133 -5.90 -3.73 -21.02
CA ARG A 133 -4.55 -3.39 -21.50
C ARG A 133 -3.58 -3.34 -20.33
N THR A 134 -3.42 -4.47 -19.68
CA THR A 134 -2.48 -4.61 -18.56
C THR A 134 -1.18 -5.23 -19.06
N PHE A 135 -0.08 -4.53 -18.80
CA PHE A 135 1.28 -5.02 -19.02
C PHE A 135 1.93 -5.33 -17.67
N TRP A 136 2.96 -6.17 -17.72
CA TRP A 136 3.72 -6.56 -16.55
C TRP A 136 5.19 -6.24 -16.78
N ASP A 137 5.70 -5.26 -16.06
CA ASP A 137 7.06 -4.76 -16.21
C ASP A 137 7.98 -5.39 -15.16
N CYS A 138 9.12 -5.92 -15.62
CA CYS A 138 10.22 -6.34 -14.76
C CYS A 138 11.22 -5.20 -14.59
N LYS A 139 11.49 -4.81 -13.36
CA LYS A 139 12.50 -3.76 -13.09
C LYS A 139 13.94 -4.28 -13.16
N CYS A 140 14.14 -5.57 -12.98
CA CYS A 140 15.47 -6.17 -12.96
C CYS A 140 16.02 -6.32 -14.39
N CYS A 141 15.33 -7.08 -15.25
CA CYS A 141 15.76 -7.30 -16.62
C CYS A 141 15.10 -6.37 -17.64
N GLN A 142 14.31 -5.40 -17.20
CA GLN A 142 13.61 -4.39 -18.01
C GLN A 142 12.65 -4.96 -19.08
N GLN A 143 12.28 -6.22 -18.94
CA GLN A 143 11.33 -6.88 -19.84
C GLN A 143 9.89 -6.46 -19.54
N ARG A 144 9.11 -6.30 -20.62
CA ARG A 144 7.67 -6.06 -20.55
C ARG A 144 6.92 -7.24 -21.14
N LEU A 145 5.98 -7.77 -20.37
CA LEU A 145 5.12 -8.88 -20.74
C LEU A 145 3.69 -8.40 -20.95
N GLY A 146 2.99 -8.97 -21.92
CA GLY A 146 1.59 -8.66 -22.19
C GLY A 146 1.36 -7.99 -23.55
N PRO A 147 0.13 -7.52 -23.77
CA PRO A 147 -0.93 -7.29 -22.78
C PRO A 147 -1.54 -8.59 -22.24
N ILE A 148 -1.65 -8.70 -20.92
CA ILE A 148 -2.33 -9.80 -20.24
C ILE A 148 -3.48 -9.19 -19.41
N PRO A 149 -4.72 -9.28 -19.86
CA PRO A 149 -5.89 -8.79 -19.14
C PRO A 149 -6.04 -9.43 -17.76
N ASP A 150 -6.60 -8.69 -16.81
CA ASP A 150 -6.86 -9.21 -15.46
C ASP A 150 -7.83 -10.41 -15.50
N ASP A 151 -8.82 -10.38 -16.39
CA ASP A 151 -9.80 -11.46 -16.57
C ASP A 151 -9.13 -12.77 -17.05
N THR A 152 -8.19 -12.65 -18.00
CA THR A 152 -7.40 -13.81 -18.47
C THR A 152 -6.58 -14.42 -17.35
N LEU A 153 -5.96 -13.58 -16.50
CA LEU A 153 -5.21 -14.08 -15.34
C LEU A 153 -6.13 -14.80 -14.34
N LEU A 154 -7.30 -14.23 -14.06
CA LEU A 154 -8.27 -14.85 -13.16
C LEU A 154 -8.75 -16.18 -13.72
N GLN A 155 -9.06 -16.24 -15.01
CA GLN A 155 -9.48 -17.46 -15.67
C GLN A 155 -8.42 -18.56 -15.53
N VAL A 156 -7.16 -18.28 -15.89
CA VAL A 156 -6.05 -19.25 -15.80
C VAL A 156 -5.85 -19.75 -14.36
N VAL A 157 -5.89 -18.82 -13.38
CA VAL A 157 -5.74 -19.22 -11.96
C VAL A 157 -6.91 -20.08 -11.51
N THR A 158 -8.14 -19.73 -11.91
CA THR A 158 -9.35 -20.51 -11.56
C THR A 158 -9.31 -21.90 -12.19
N GLU A 159 -8.94 -22.02 -13.46
CA GLU A 159 -8.79 -23.32 -14.14
C GLU A 159 -7.74 -24.20 -13.47
N ARG A 160 -6.58 -23.64 -13.09
CA ARG A 160 -5.53 -24.38 -12.39
C ARG A 160 -5.97 -24.78 -10.98
N PHE A 161 -6.66 -23.90 -10.26
CA PHE A 161 -7.20 -24.22 -8.96
C PHE A 161 -8.23 -25.35 -9.02
N LEU A 162 -9.15 -25.30 -9.98
CA LEU A 162 -10.12 -26.38 -10.22
C LEU A 162 -9.44 -27.70 -10.58
N ALA A 163 -8.40 -27.66 -11.43
CA ALA A 163 -7.63 -28.85 -11.78
C ALA A 163 -6.99 -29.51 -10.56
N VAL A 164 -6.46 -28.71 -9.62
CA VAL A 164 -5.90 -29.19 -8.35
C VAL A 164 -7.00 -29.75 -7.43
N CYS A 165 -8.16 -29.08 -7.34
CA CYS A 165 -9.29 -29.59 -6.55
C CYS A 165 -9.80 -30.95 -7.06
N LEU A 166 -9.82 -31.13 -8.38
CA LEU A 166 -10.24 -32.42 -9.01
C LEU A 166 -9.14 -33.50 -8.91
N ASN A 167 -7.88 -33.10 -8.80
CA ASN A 167 -6.72 -34.00 -8.74
C ASN A 167 -5.77 -33.58 -7.61
N PRO A 168 -6.11 -33.81 -6.33
CA PRO A 168 -5.33 -33.34 -5.19
C PRO A 168 -3.87 -33.83 -5.18
N HIS A 169 -3.63 -35.01 -5.76
CA HIS A 169 -2.29 -35.60 -5.88
C HIS A 169 -1.29 -34.75 -6.68
N MET A 170 -1.77 -33.76 -7.47
CA MET A 170 -0.89 -32.83 -8.18
C MET A 170 -0.09 -31.91 -7.25
N VAL A 171 -0.54 -31.69 -6.01
CA VAL A 171 0.10 -30.81 -5.00
C VAL A 171 0.57 -31.61 -3.78
N GLU A 172 0.30 -32.92 -3.72
CA GLU A 172 0.88 -33.75 -2.69
C GLU A 172 2.41 -33.76 -2.87
N PRO A 173 3.18 -33.41 -1.83
CA PRO A 173 4.62 -33.58 -1.90
C PRO A 173 4.90 -35.05 -2.22
N ALA A 174 5.84 -35.30 -3.12
CA ALA A 174 6.32 -36.66 -3.36
C ALA A 174 6.61 -37.25 -1.99
N LYS A 175 5.93 -38.36 -1.64
CA LYS A 175 6.17 -39.05 -0.37
C LYS A 175 7.65 -39.39 -0.34
N GLU A 176 8.40 -38.65 0.48
CA GLU A 176 9.77 -39.04 0.79
C GLU A 176 9.67 -40.48 1.32
N SER A 177 10.35 -41.40 0.67
CA SER A 177 10.33 -42.79 1.10
C SER A 177 10.77 -42.81 2.57
N ALA A 178 10.17 -43.65 3.38
CA ALA A 178 10.55 -43.83 4.78
C ALA A 178 12.06 -44.09 4.93
N GLU A 179 12.69 -44.69 3.90
CA GLU A 179 14.14 -44.85 3.76
C GLU A 179 14.90 -43.56 3.65
N SER A 180 14.39 -42.57 2.86
CA SER A 180 15.02 -41.24 2.73
C SER A 180 15.01 -40.48 4.06
N LEU A 181 13.91 -40.52 4.78
CA LEU A 181 13.79 -39.89 6.12
C LEU A 181 14.69 -40.57 7.15
N SER A 182 14.82 -41.90 7.12
CA SER A 182 15.70 -42.65 8.03
C SER A 182 17.18 -42.37 7.77
N ILE A 183 17.58 -42.22 6.50
CA ILE A 183 18.95 -41.85 6.12
C ILE A 183 19.27 -40.42 6.55
N GLN A 184 18.35 -39.46 6.39
CA GLN A 184 18.54 -38.09 6.87
C GLN A 184 18.64 -38.04 8.39
N ALA A 185 17.78 -38.75 9.11
CA ALA A 185 17.85 -38.86 10.56
C ALA A 185 19.18 -39.45 11.04
N ALA A 186 19.68 -40.50 10.40
CA ALA A 186 20.97 -41.11 10.71
C ALA A 186 22.14 -40.14 10.45
N ARG A 187 22.12 -39.38 9.36
CA ARG A 187 23.14 -38.32 9.09
C ARG A 187 23.16 -37.27 10.17
N LEU A 188 22.00 -36.70 10.50
CA LEU A 188 21.89 -35.69 11.56
C LEU A 188 22.36 -36.20 12.92
N THR A 189 22.01 -37.43 13.26
CA THR A 189 22.47 -38.07 14.50
C THR A 189 24.01 -38.23 14.52
N ASN A 190 24.61 -38.60 13.40
CA ASN A 190 26.07 -38.71 13.28
C ASN A 190 26.75 -37.33 13.38
N GLU A 191 26.20 -36.29 12.76
CA GLU A 191 26.71 -34.92 12.87
C GLU A 191 26.63 -34.39 14.32
N ILE A 192 25.53 -34.65 15.01
CA ILE A 192 25.38 -34.31 16.44
C ILE A 192 26.43 -35.03 17.29
N ASN A 193 26.61 -36.32 17.09
CA ASN A 193 27.59 -37.10 17.83
C ASN A 193 29.03 -36.64 17.55
N GLN A 194 29.36 -36.31 16.31
CA GLN A 194 30.66 -35.73 15.96
C GLN A 194 30.88 -34.38 16.62
N ALA A 195 29.87 -33.51 16.63
CA ALA A 195 29.95 -32.21 17.28
C ALA A 195 30.09 -32.32 18.82
N MET A 196 29.44 -33.29 19.43
CA MET A 196 29.58 -33.58 20.87
C MET A 196 30.97 -34.08 21.20
N ASN A 197 31.52 -35.04 20.42
CA ASN A 197 32.84 -35.58 20.64
C ASN A 197 33.97 -34.58 20.41
N GLN A 198 33.77 -33.60 19.51
CA GLN A 198 34.71 -32.49 19.30
C GLN A 198 34.75 -31.49 20.49
N ARG A 199 33.70 -31.41 21.31
CA ARG A 199 33.66 -30.58 22.53
C ARG A 199 34.28 -31.23 23.74
N GLU A 200 34.45 -32.56 23.74
CA GLU A 200 35.06 -33.30 24.85
C GLU A 200 36.61 -33.40 24.79
N VAL A 201 37.25 -32.85 23.75
CA VAL A 201 38.70 -33.09 23.49
C VAL A 201 39.55 -31.82 23.75
N ASP A 202 39.10 -30.86 24.53
CA ASP A 202 40.02 -29.78 24.99
C ASP A 202 40.03 -29.68 26.51
N PRO A 203 40.89 -30.51 27.22
CA PRO A 203 41.04 -30.46 28.68
C PRO A 203 41.97 -29.31 29.16
N ASN A 204 42.44 -28.42 28.28
CA ASN A 204 43.41 -27.36 28.62
C ASN A 204 42.88 -25.93 28.58
N GLU A 205 41.61 -25.71 28.46
CA GLU A 205 40.98 -24.39 28.68
C GLU A 205 40.17 -24.38 30.00
N LEU A 206 40.84 -24.63 31.08
CA LEU A 206 40.42 -24.32 32.46
C LEU A 206 41.44 -23.38 33.09
#